data_41bf5467c53738c02bb8002a5c2da12b
#
_entry.id   41bf5467c53738c02bb8002a5c2da12b
#
_cell.length_a   1.000
_cell.length_b   1.000
_cell.length_c   1.000
_cell.angle_alpha   90.00
_cell.angle_beta   90.00
_cell.angle_gamma   90.00
#
_symmetry.space_group_name_H-M   'P 1'
#
loop_
_entity.id
_entity.type
_entity.pdbx_description
1 polymer ?
#
loop_
_entity_poly.entity_id
_entity_poly.type
_entity_poly.pdbx_seq_one_letter_code
_entity_poly.pdbx_strand_id
1 'polypeptide(L)'
;MLMKFKNFYPKVNKKAWIAPSADVIGNIDIGENSSVWFNCVLRADVNAIKIGKCTNIQDLSMIHTDVDNQTIIGNNVTIAHKVMLHGCTIEDNCLIGMSATILDNVVIGRGSIVGANSLVTSGKIFPPNSLIFGTSI
;
A
#
# COMPACT_ATOMS: atom_id res chain seq x y z
N MET A 1 -7.62 7.62 -12.37
CA MET A 1 -8.26 6.88 -13.49
C MET A 1 -8.19 5.39 -13.21
N LEU A 2 -9.27 4.67 -13.37
CA LEU A 2 -9.24 3.20 -13.34
C LEU A 2 -8.84 2.70 -14.71
N MET A 3 -7.83 1.84 -14.77
CA MET A 3 -7.25 1.41 -16.04
C MET A 3 -7.07 -0.10 -16.08
N LYS A 4 -7.54 -0.72 -17.17
CA LYS A 4 -7.34 -2.15 -17.41
C LYS A 4 -5.90 -2.43 -17.81
N PHE A 5 -5.32 -3.50 -17.30
CA PHE A 5 -4.07 -4.06 -17.82
C PHE A 5 -4.25 -5.55 -18.11
N LYS A 6 -3.98 -5.96 -19.37
CA LYS A 6 -4.30 -7.31 -19.85
C LYS A 6 -5.76 -7.66 -19.56
N ASN A 7 -6.02 -8.73 -18.83
CA ASN A 7 -7.37 -9.18 -18.48
C ASN A 7 -7.87 -8.63 -17.14
N PHE A 8 -7.08 -7.78 -16.46
CA PHE A 8 -7.40 -7.29 -15.14
C PHE A 8 -7.89 -5.85 -15.19
N TYR A 9 -9.08 -5.62 -14.64
CA TYR A 9 -9.62 -4.30 -14.36
C TYR A 9 -9.74 -4.13 -12.84
N PRO A 10 -9.37 -2.98 -12.28
CA PRO A 10 -9.45 -2.78 -10.83
C PRO A 10 -10.85 -3.03 -10.27
N LYS A 11 -10.92 -3.80 -9.18
CA LYS A 11 -12.14 -4.06 -8.44
C LYS A 11 -12.21 -3.11 -7.25
N VAL A 12 -13.03 -2.09 -7.36
CA VAL A 12 -13.20 -1.07 -6.35
C VAL A 12 -14.57 -1.25 -5.70
N ASN A 13 -14.61 -1.45 -4.39
CA ASN A 13 -15.86 -1.54 -3.65
C ASN A 13 -16.68 -0.26 -3.86
N LYS A 14 -18.00 -0.39 -3.99
CA LYS A 14 -18.91 0.73 -4.24
C LYS A 14 -18.90 1.82 -3.17
N LYS A 15 -18.44 1.48 -1.96
CA LYS A 15 -18.28 2.41 -0.86
C LYS A 15 -16.85 2.93 -0.71
N ALA A 16 -15.94 2.55 -1.59
CA ALA A 16 -14.60 3.11 -1.63
C ALA A 16 -14.57 4.39 -2.46
N TRP A 17 -13.60 5.24 -2.18
CA TRP A 17 -13.44 6.50 -2.90
C TRP A 17 -12.06 6.60 -3.55
N ILE A 18 -12.04 6.99 -4.81
CA ILE A 18 -10.81 7.18 -5.58
C ILE A 18 -10.78 8.62 -6.09
N ALA A 19 -9.73 9.36 -5.76
CA ALA A 19 -9.55 10.72 -6.25
C ALA A 19 -9.49 10.75 -7.78
N PRO A 20 -10.06 11.77 -8.44
CA PRO A 20 -10.03 11.87 -9.90
C PRO A 20 -8.63 11.86 -10.51
N SER A 21 -7.63 12.36 -9.78
CA SER A 21 -6.23 12.39 -10.21
C SER A 21 -5.42 11.16 -9.85
N ALA A 22 -6.01 10.16 -9.17
CA ALA A 22 -5.31 8.92 -8.87
C ALA A 22 -5.40 7.95 -10.05
N ASP A 23 -4.32 7.24 -10.31
CA ASP A 23 -4.27 6.17 -11.31
C ASP A 23 -4.24 4.80 -10.63
N VAL A 24 -5.23 3.97 -10.93
CA VAL A 24 -5.40 2.62 -10.36
C VAL A 24 -5.45 1.64 -11.52
N ILE A 25 -4.40 0.82 -11.65
CA ILE A 25 -4.11 0.09 -12.89
C ILE A 25 -3.97 -1.41 -12.61
N GLY A 26 -4.73 -2.23 -13.32
CA GLY A 26 -4.52 -3.66 -13.37
C GLY A 26 -5.22 -4.46 -12.27
N ASN A 27 -4.52 -5.47 -11.74
CA ASN A 27 -5.05 -6.45 -10.79
C ASN A 27 -5.09 -5.92 -9.36
N ILE A 28 -6.06 -5.06 -9.08
CA ILE A 28 -6.21 -4.38 -7.79
C ILE A 28 -7.58 -4.65 -7.20
N ASP A 29 -7.61 -5.00 -5.91
CA ASP A 29 -8.82 -5.05 -5.10
C ASP A 29 -8.78 -3.97 -4.03
N ILE A 30 -9.81 -3.13 -3.94
CA ILE A 30 -9.94 -2.08 -2.93
C ILE A 30 -11.21 -2.31 -2.13
N GLY A 31 -11.06 -2.48 -0.82
CA GLY A 31 -12.13 -2.83 0.10
C GLY A 31 -13.07 -1.68 0.45
N GLU A 32 -14.14 -2.04 1.17
CA GLU A 32 -15.19 -1.15 1.63
C GLU A 32 -14.63 0.00 2.50
N ASN A 33 -15.12 1.21 2.30
CA ASN A 33 -14.76 2.42 3.04
C ASN A 33 -13.26 2.78 2.99
N SER A 34 -12.55 2.25 2.02
CA SER A 34 -11.17 2.64 1.75
C SER A 34 -11.11 3.81 0.78
N SER A 35 -10.00 4.54 0.79
CA SER A 35 -9.83 5.72 -0.04
C SER A 35 -8.43 5.83 -0.63
N VAL A 36 -8.36 6.28 -1.87
CA VAL A 36 -7.11 6.58 -2.57
C VAL A 36 -7.13 8.03 -2.98
N TRP A 37 -6.16 8.79 -2.49
CA TRP A 37 -6.17 10.24 -2.58
C TRP A 37 -5.44 10.77 -3.80
N PHE A 38 -5.27 12.10 -3.86
CA PHE A 38 -4.85 12.77 -5.08
C PHE A 38 -3.43 12.39 -5.52
N ASN A 39 -3.27 12.20 -6.82
CA ASN A 39 -1.99 11.92 -7.47
C ASN A 39 -1.29 10.64 -6.97
N CYS A 40 -2.05 9.71 -6.40
CA CYS A 40 -1.54 8.38 -6.12
C CYS A 40 -1.44 7.56 -7.41
N VAL A 41 -0.47 6.64 -7.47
CA VAL A 41 -0.37 5.64 -8.52
C VAL A 41 -0.32 4.26 -7.89
N LEU A 42 -1.33 3.43 -8.20
CA LEU A 42 -1.39 2.02 -7.82
C LEU A 42 -1.28 1.21 -9.10
N ARG A 43 -0.15 0.55 -9.32
CA ARG A 43 0.09 -0.18 -10.56
C ARG A 43 0.34 -1.66 -10.29
N ALA A 44 -0.64 -2.48 -10.64
CA ALA A 44 -0.60 -3.94 -10.48
C ALA A 44 -0.54 -4.62 -11.86
N ASP A 45 0.58 -4.45 -12.52
CA ASP A 45 0.83 -4.96 -13.87
C ASP A 45 1.62 -6.28 -13.87
N VAL A 46 2.49 -6.52 -12.88
CA VAL A 46 3.26 -7.76 -12.78
C VAL A 46 2.76 -8.71 -11.69
N ASN A 47 2.03 -8.20 -10.70
CA ASN A 47 1.41 -8.99 -9.63
C ASN A 47 0.23 -8.21 -9.04
N ALA A 48 -0.49 -8.75 -8.06
CA ALA A 48 -1.68 -8.15 -7.49
C ALA A 48 -1.37 -7.12 -6.39
N ILE A 49 -2.25 -6.12 -6.27
CA ILE A 49 -2.34 -5.24 -5.11
C ILE A 49 -3.69 -5.50 -4.43
N LYS A 50 -3.67 -5.75 -3.13
CA LYS A 50 -4.88 -5.95 -2.33
C LYS A 50 -4.92 -4.96 -1.19
N ILE A 51 -5.99 -4.19 -1.12
CA ILE A 51 -6.23 -3.19 -0.07
C ILE A 51 -7.51 -3.57 0.67
N GLY A 52 -7.40 -3.71 1.98
CA GLY A 52 -8.52 -4.09 2.84
C GLY A 52 -9.55 -2.99 3.02
N LYS A 53 -10.34 -3.08 4.10
CA LYS A 53 -11.41 -2.15 4.44
C LYS A 53 -10.90 -1.00 5.30
N CYS A 54 -11.54 0.16 5.20
CA CYS A 54 -11.27 1.32 6.05
C CYS A 54 -9.79 1.75 6.02
N THR A 55 -9.13 1.56 4.90
CA THR A 55 -7.72 1.87 4.67
C THR A 55 -7.61 3.09 3.78
N ASN A 56 -6.71 4.02 4.11
CA ASN A 56 -6.50 5.21 3.29
C ASN A 56 -5.08 5.26 2.73
N ILE A 57 -5.00 5.55 1.44
CA ILE A 57 -3.75 5.78 0.71
C ILE A 57 -3.70 7.27 0.38
N GLN A 58 -2.86 7.99 1.10
CA GLN A 58 -2.84 9.46 1.00
C GLN A 58 -2.01 9.94 -0.18
N ASP A 59 -2.18 11.22 -0.47
CA ASP A 59 -1.69 11.92 -1.66
C ASP A 59 -0.23 11.59 -2.02
N LEU A 60 0.03 11.46 -3.32
CA LEU A 60 1.37 11.26 -3.89
C LEU A 60 2.02 9.92 -3.54
N SER A 61 1.29 8.96 -3.01
CA SER A 61 1.83 7.64 -2.71
C SER A 61 1.90 6.78 -3.97
N MET A 62 2.93 5.93 -4.03
CA MET A 62 3.15 4.96 -5.10
C MET A 62 3.11 3.55 -4.55
N ILE A 63 2.28 2.69 -5.12
CA ILE A 63 2.20 1.27 -4.77
C ILE A 63 2.44 0.44 -6.03
N HIS A 64 3.43 -0.41 -5.97
CA HIS A 64 3.77 -1.34 -7.03
C HIS A 64 3.99 -2.75 -6.46
N THR A 65 4.27 -3.69 -7.32
CA THR A 65 4.48 -5.09 -6.97
C THR A 65 5.76 -5.60 -7.58
N ASP A 66 6.28 -6.70 -7.05
CA ASP A 66 7.34 -7.47 -7.66
C ASP A 66 6.75 -8.72 -8.33
N VAL A 67 7.51 -9.34 -9.20
CA VAL A 67 7.10 -10.58 -9.90
C VAL A 67 6.71 -11.67 -8.89
N ASP A 68 7.48 -11.81 -7.82
CA ASP A 68 7.29 -12.86 -6.82
C ASP A 68 6.45 -12.40 -5.62
N ASN A 69 6.25 -11.10 -5.46
CA ASN A 69 5.61 -10.54 -4.26
C ASN A 69 4.46 -9.59 -4.61
N GLN A 70 3.26 -9.94 -4.16
CA GLN A 70 2.12 -9.03 -4.14
C GLN A 70 2.38 -7.89 -3.15
N THR A 71 1.66 -6.80 -3.30
CA THR A 71 1.55 -5.79 -2.24
C THR A 71 0.19 -5.95 -1.57
N ILE A 72 0.21 -6.25 -0.28
CA ILE A 72 -1.00 -6.51 0.51
C ILE A 72 -1.05 -5.48 1.64
N ILE A 73 -2.15 -4.75 1.70
CA ILE A 73 -2.42 -3.78 2.75
C ILE A 73 -3.72 -4.19 3.44
N GLY A 74 -3.65 -4.38 4.74
CA GLY A 74 -4.77 -4.86 5.53
C GLY A 74 -5.88 -3.84 5.77
N ASN A 75 -6.65 -4.07 6.82
CA ASN A 75 -7.77 -3.22 7.23
C ASN A 75 -7.31 -2.14 8.21
N ASN A 76 -8.00 -1.00 8.22
CA ASN A 76 -7.74 0.10 9.13
C ASN A 76 -6.28 0.58 9.11
N VAL A 77 -5.69 0.62 7.92
CA VAL A 77 -4.30 1.06 7.72
C VAL A 77 -4.29 2.49 7.20
N THR A 78 -3.37 3.27 7.71
CA THR A 78 -3.06 4.60 7.16
C THR A 78 -1.72 4.54 6.43
N ILE A 79 -1.78 4.77 5.13
CA ILE A 79 -0.60 5.02 4.30
C ILE A 79 -0.52 6.52 4.09
N ALA A 80 0.40 7.17 4.78
CA ALA A 80 0.50 8.62 4.76
C ALA A 80 1.02 9.15 3.41
N HIS A 81 1.14 10.46 3.30
CA HIS A 81 1.52 11.11 2.04
C HIS A 81 2.89 10.66 1.53
N LYS A 82 3.02 10.50 0.22
CA LYS A 82 4.28 10.26 -0.47
C LYS A 82 5.00 8.98 0.00
N VAL A 83 4.25 7.96 0.37
CA VAL A 83 4.80 6.65 0.74
C VAL A 83 5.07 5.84 -0.52
N MET A 84 6.16 5.07 -0.51
CA MET A 84 6.48 4.08 -1.54
C MET A 84 6.39 2.67 -0.97
N LEU A 85 5.47 1.86 -1.49
CA LEU A 85 5.33 0.45 -1.16
C LEU A 85 5.61 -0.41 -2.40
N HIS A 86 6.44 -1.44 -2.23
CA HIS A 86 6.80 -2.31 -3.34
C HIS A 86 6.92 -3.76 -2.87
N GLY A 87 5.99 -4.62 -3.30
CA GLY A 87 6.03 -6.05 -3.02
C GLY A 87 6.03 -6.43 -1.53
N CYS A 88 5.36 -5.66 -0.68
CA CYS A 88 5.37 -5.83 0.77
C CYS A 88 3.99 -6.13 1.33
N THR A 89 3.95 -6.56 2.58
CA THR A 89 2.71 -6.80 3.34
C THR A 89 2.65 -5.86 4.54
N ILE A 90 1.59 -5.07 4.59
CA ILE A 90 1.24 -4.23 5.74
C ILE A 90 0.01 -4.84 6.39
N GLU A 91 0.14 -5.38 7.57
CA GLU A 91 -0.99 -5.98 8.27
C GLU A 91 -1.94 -4.93 8.85
N ASP A 92 -3.03 -5.39 9.47
CA ASP A 92 -4.10 -4.52 9.96
C ASP A 92 -3.62 -3.49 11.01
N ASN A 93 -4.33 -2.38 11.08
CA ASN A 93 -4.15 -1.36 12.12
C ASN A 93 -2.74 -0.74 12.16
N CYS A 94 -2.07 -0.65 11.03
CA CYS A 94 -0.76 -0.02 10.91
C CYS A 94 -0.86 1.44 10.48
N LEU A 95 0.15 2.22 10.86
CA LEU A 95 0.39 3.57 10.35
C LEU A 95 1.75 3.61 9.67
N ILE A 96 1.76 3.94 8.38
CA ILE A 96 2.99 4.12 7.61
C ILE A 96 3.20 5.62 7.41
N GLY A 97 4.23 6.15 8.03
CA GLY A 97 4.51 7.58 8.07
C GLY A 97 4.92 8.16 6.72
N MET A 98 4.77 9.48 6.59
CA MET A 98 5.03 10.22 5.35
C MET A 98 6.42 9.95 4.80
N SER A 99 6.50 9.76 3.48
CA SER A 99 7.75 9.52 2.73
C SER A 99 8.50 8.25 3.13
N ALA A 100 7.88 7.32 3.83
CA ALA A 100 8.49 6.02 4.09
C ALA A 100 8.60 5.20 2.80
N THR A 101 9.65 4.38 2.72
CA THR A 101 9.86 3.44 1.62
C THR A 101 9.95 2.03 2.20
N ILE A 102 9.08 1.12 1.73
CA ILE A 102 9.04 -0.26 2.19
C ILE A 102 9.18 -1.17 0.98
N LEU A 103 10.22 -2.00 0.99
CA LEU A 103 10.62 -2.78 -0.17
C LEU A 103 10.13 -4.24 -0.13
N ASP A 104 10.53 -5.00 -1.15
CA ASP A 104 9.99 -6.33 -1.43
C ASP A 104 10.14 -7.30 -0.26
N ASN A 105 9.12 -8.14 -0.10
CA ASN A 105 9.09 -9.22 0.88
C ASN A 105 9.26 -8.74 2.33
N VAL A 106 8.92 -7.48 2.60
CA VAL A 106 8.83 -6.95 3.97
C VAL A 106 7.45 -7.27 4.53
N VAL A 107 7.39 -7.63 5.80
CA VAL A 107 6.13 -7.74 6.56
C VAL A 107 6.15 -6.78 7.73
N ILE A 108 5.19 -5.87 7.76
CA ILE A 108 4.93 -4.99 8.89
C ILE A 108 3.77 -5.61 9.68
N GLY A 109 4.06 -6.14 10.86
CA GLY A 109 3.06 -6.80 11.71
C GLY A 109 1.98 -5.83 12.19
N ARG A 110 0.78 -6.34 12.42
CA ARG A 110 -0.39 -5.54 12.81
C ARG A 110 -0.11 -4.60 13.98
N GLY A 111 -0.76 -3.46 13.99
CA GLY A 111 -0.65 -2.48 15.07
C GLY A 111 0.68 -1.73 15.12
N SER A 112 1.50 -1.86 14.07
CA SER A 112 2.82 -1.22 14.02
C SER A 112 2.76 0.19 13.44
N ILE A 113 3.77 0.96 13.79
CA ILE A 113 4.00 2.31 13.25
C ILE A 113 5.37 2.33 12.57
N VAL A 114 5.38 2.77 11.31
CA VAL A 114 6.62 3.10 10.59
C VAL A 114 6.73 4.61 10.55
N GLY A 115 7.82 5.14 11.09
CA GLY A 115 8.05 6.58 11.16
C GLY A 115 8.26 7.22 9.79
N ALA A 116 8.04 8.54 9.71
CA ALA A 116 8.26 9.28 8.48
C ALA A 116 9.72 9.18 7.99
N ASN A 117 9.91 9.17 6.68
CA ASN A 117 11.21 9.04 6.01
C ASN A 117 11.99 7.76 6.34
N SER A 118 11.34 6.75 6.87
CA SER A 118 12.00 5.47 7.13
C SER A 118 12.23 4.70 5.84
N LEU A 119 13.34 3.97 5.79
CA LEU A 119 13.64 3.01 4.72
C LEU A 119 13.67 1.61 5.33
N VAL A 120 12.75 0.76 4.90
CA VAL A 120 12.71 -0.65 5.28
C VAL A 120 13.14 -1.49 4.08
N THR A 121 14.35 -2.05 4.18
CA THR A 121 14.93 -2.83 3.09
C THR A 121 14.33 -4.22 2.99
N SER A 122 14.49 -4.85 1.82
CA SER A 122 13.81 -6.10 1.45
C SER A 122 14.01 -7.23 2.45
N GLY A 123 12.97 -8.05 2.63
CA GLY A 123 13.01 -9.29 3.40
C GLY A 123 12.88 -9.14 4.92
N LYS A 124 12.72 -7.92 5.42
CA LYS A 124 12.59 -7.70 6.87
C LYS A 124 11.18 -8.02 7.34
N ILE A 125 11.09 -8.72 8.47
CA ILE A 125 9.83 -9.11 9.10
C ILE A 125 9.77 -8.51 10.50
N PHE A 126 8.79 -7.67 10.75
CA PHE A 126 8.57 -7.04 12.05
C PHE A 126 7.33 -7.65 12.73
N PRO A 127 7.45 -8.02 14.00
CA PRO A 127 6.31 -8.55 14.74
C PRO A 127 5.22 -7.49 14.98
N PRO A 128 4.02 -7.91 15.39
CA PRO A 128 2.96 -6.98 15.76
C PRO A 128 3.40 -5.94 16.81
N ASN A 129 2.81 -4.76 16.72
CA ASN A 129 3.02 -3.66 17.66
C ASN A 129 4.48 -3.16 17.72
N SER A 130 5.15 -3.16 16.56
CA SER A 130 6.50 -2.61 16.40
C SER A 130 6.47 -1.11 16.14
N LEU A 131 7.49 -0.41 16.65
CA LEU A 131 7.81 0.96 16.27
C LEU A 131 9.09 0.93 15.43
N ILE A 132 8.97 1.30 14.15
CA ILE A 132 10.04 1.16 13.16
C ILE A 132 10.35 2.54 12.61
N PHE A 133 11.59 2.99 12.72
CA PHE A 133 11.99 4.29 12.17
C PHE A 133 13.47 4.30 11.80
N GLY A 134 13.84 5.22 10.90
CA GLY A 134 15.20 5.36 10.39
C GLY A 134 15.45 4.47 9.18
N THR A 135 16.71 4.14 8.95
CA THR A 135 17.13 3.26 7.86
C THR A 135 17.47 1.89 8.43
N SER A 136 16.74 0.86 8.00
CA SER A 136 17.05 -0.51 8.36
C SER A 136 18.13 -1.04 7.42
N ILE A 137 19.27 -1.41 7.98
CA ILE A 137 20.40 -1.96 7.23
C ILE A 137 20.35 -3.49 7.29
#